data_4c41856085671277b4616a17cbd851a2
#
_entry.id   4c41856085671277b4616a17cbd851a2
#
_cell.length_a   1.000
_cell.length_b   1.000
_cell.length_c   1.000
_cell.angle_alpha   90.00
_cell.angle_beta   90.00
_cell.angle_gamma   90.00
#
_symmetry.space_group_name_H-M   'P 1'
#
loop_
_entity.id
_entity.type
_entity.pdbx_description
1 polymer ?
#
loop_
_entity_poly.entity_id
_entity_poly.type
_entity_poly.pdbx_seq_one_letter_code
_entity_poly.pdbx_strand_id
1 'polypeptide(L)'
;MHGRERAHHERDNNRLVRPFEWGLQFISDHVNGDDPREVLCRHSEQAMAHSEEFYALPEISDFQLQGDQLTWTSAIHTPAAENNLARARYFPVKPKKARQPRSAVVVLPQWNAQPESHVEACRIFNFIGMSALRLTLPYHEQRRPVELQRADHLVSTNVGRTIQSMRQAVLDTRAAVRWLKNQGYERVGILGTSVGSCIAFLAFAHEPDINAGTFNHVSGYVADVAWRGLSTRHLREGFGNHLTLEQLREYWTPISPVPFIDRLPKMGLRPMRFIAARYDLTFPLDLTHDTIAEAKRHQLPLDVVWLSCGHYTMAAMPWKAIDAWKIATFMRKHLR
;
A
#
# COMPACT_ATOMS: atom_id res chain seq x y z
N MET A 1 18.93 -6.54 -17.93
CA MET A 1 18.21 -5.93 -16.81
C MET A 1 17.90 -6.96 -15.72
N HIS A 2 17.33 -8.13 -16.02
CA HIS A 2 17.02 -9.18 -15.03
C HIS A 2 18.21 -9.63 -14.18
N GLY A 3 19.43 -9.71 -14.72
CA GLY A 3 20.63 -10.02 -13.91
C GLY A 3 20.92 -8.98 -12.82
N ARG A 4 20.69 -7.69 -13.12
CA ARG A 4 20.83 -6.61 -12.13
C ARG A 4 19.76 -6.70 -11.04
N GLU A 5 18.51 -7.02 -11.40
CA GLU A 5 17.43 -7.24 -10.43
C GLU A 5 17.77 -8.37 -9.44
N ARG A 6 18.26 -9.50 -9.95
CA ARG A 6 18.69 -10.63 -9.11
C ARG A 6 19.86 -10.24 -8.20
N ALA A 7 20.87 -9.53 -8.72
CA ALA A 7 22.02 -9.07 -7.93
C ALA A 7 21.60 -8.08 -6.81
N HIS A 8 20.61 -7.22 -7.06
CA HIS A 8 20.06 -6.35 -6.00
C HIS A 8 19.27 -7.16 -4.96
N HIS A 9 18.50 -8.16 -5.38
CA HIS A 9 17.79 -9.05 -4.48
C HIS A 9 18.74 -9.84 -3.56
N GLU A 10 19.84 -10.35 -4.11
CA GLU A 10 20.86 -11.12 -3.36
C GLU A 10 21.55 -10.28 -2.28
N ARG A 11 21.69 -8.96 -2.48
CA ARG A 11 22.23 -8.05 -1.46
C ARG A 11 21.28 -7.80 -0.30
N ASP A 12 19.98 -7.95 -0.51
CA ASP A 12 18.96 -7.85 0.51
C ASP A 12 18.75 -9.23 1.18
N ASN A 13 19.76 -9.65 1.94
CA ASN A 13 19.97 -11.03 2.42
C ASN A 13 19.42 -11.31 3.83
N ASN A 14 18.73 -10.35 4.46
CA ASN A 14 18.16 -10.52 5.80
C ASN A 14 16.69 -10.97 5.78
N ARG A 15 16.23 -11.59 4.69
CA ARG A 15 14.91 -12.22 4.61
C ARG A 15 14.95 -13.58 5.26
N LEU A 16 14.08 -13.76 6.26
CA LEU A 16 13.94 -15.01 6.98
C LEU A 16 12.73 -15.78 6.48
N VAL A 17 12.91 -17.07 6.23
CA VAL A 17 11.78 -17.99 6.04
C VAL A 17 11.13 -18.19 7.41
N ARG A 18 9.90 -17.73 7.54
CA ARG A 18 9.13 -17.87 8.77
C ARG A 18 8.22 -19.09 8.67
N PRO A 19 7.94 -19.76 9.81
CA PRO A 19 7.02 -20.89 9.82
C PRO A 19 5.63 -20.44 9.35
N PHE A 20 4.89 -21.38 8.76
CA PHE A 20 3.50 -21.18 8.37
C PHE A 20 2.59 -21.09 9.58
N GLU A 21 1.63 -20.18 9.54
CA GLU A 21 0.57 -20.04 10.53
C GLU A 21 -0.75 -19.64 9.82
N TRP A 22 -1.87 -20.22 10.23
CA TRP A 22 -3.18 -19.79 9.75
C TRP A 22 -3.54 -18.39 10.23
N GLY A 23 -3.19 -18.05 11.47
CA GLY A 23 -3.35 -16.73 12.04
C GLY A 23 -4.81 -16.32 12.30
N LEU A 24 -5.68 -17.27 12.61
CA LEU A 24 -7.12 -17.03 12.75
C LEU A 24 -7.43 -16.00 13.84
N GLN A 25 -6.63 -15.95 14.91
CA GLN A 25 -6.76 -14.97 16.00
C GLN A 25 -6.60 -13.50 15.54
N PHE A 26 -6.14 -13.25 14.33
CA PHE A 26 -6.03 -11.90 13.75
C PHE A 26 -7.28 -11.48 12.96
N ILE A 27 -8.19 -12.41 12.69
CA ILE A 27 -9.37 -12.18 11.83
C ILE A 27 -10.70 -12.60 12.47
N SER A 28 -10.66 -13.38 13.55
CA SER A 28 -11.86 -13.89 14.22
C SER A 28 -11.63 -14.01 15.72
N ASP A 29 -12.63 -13.64 16.51
CA ASP A 29 -12.66 -13.84 17.97
C ASP A 29 -13.10 -15.26 18.36
N HIS A 30 -13.65 -16.04 17.42
CA HIS A 30 -14.19 -17.38 17.64
C HIS A 30 -13.43 -18.41 16.79
N VAL A 31 -12.44 -19.07 17.39
CA VAL A 31 -11.50 -19.97 16.67
C VAL A 31 -11.54 -21.41 17.21
N ASN A 32 -12.46 -21.75 18.11
CA ASN A 32 -12.46 -23.04 18.77
C ASN A 32 -13.05 -24.17 17.89
N GLY A 33 -12.17 -25.00 17.33
CA GLY A 33 -12.53 -26.27 16.71
C GLY A 33 -12.89 -26.25 15.24
N ASP A 34 -12.95 -25.07 14.58
CA ASP A 34 -13.26 -24.94 13.15
C ASP A 34 -12.03 -25.26 12.28
N ASP A 35 -12.28 -25.79 11.07
CA ASP A 35 -11.22 -25.91 10.05
C ASP A 35 -10.71 -24.51 9.67
N PRO A 36 -9.41 -24.23 9.83
CA PRO A 36 -8.84 -22.95 9.48
C PRO A 36 -9.14 -22.50 8.03
N ARG A 37 -9.25 -23.43 7.09
CA ARG A 37 -9.55 -23.14 5.69
C ARG A 37 -10.96 -22.58 5.53
N GLU A 38 -11.93 -23.21 6.20
CA GLU A 38 -13.33 -22.76 6.16
C GLU A 38 -13.49 -21.39 6.82
N VAL A 39 -12.77 -21.14 7.93
CA VAL A 39 -12.79 -19.83 8.61
C VAL A 39 -12.25 -18.76 7.67
N LEU A 40 -11.13 -19.00 6.99
CA LEU A 40 -10.53 -18.04 6.06
C LEU A 40 -11.40 -17.78 4.83
N CYS A 41 -11.99 -18.83 4.23
CA CYS A 41 -12.95 -18.67 3.12
C CYS A 41 -14.12 -17.79 3.54
N ARG A 42 -14.80 -18.15 4.62
CA ARG A 42 -15.94 -17.42 5.17
C ARG A 42 -15.60 -15.97 5.50
N HIS A 43 -14.43 -15.73 6.11
CA HIS A 43 -13.94 -14.36 6.39
C HIS A 43 -13.72 -13.57 5.09
N SER A 44 -13.11 -14.17 4.08
CA SER A 44 -12.89 -13.54 2.77
C SER A 44 -14.21 -13.20 2.08
N GLU A 45 -15.15 -14.14 2.03
CA GLU A 45 -16.49 -13.93 1.47
C GLU A 45 -17.25 -12.79 2.16
N GLN A 46 -17.25 -12.80 3.51
CA GLN A 46 -17.89 -11.74 4.31
C GLN A 46 -17.24 -10.37 4.08
N ALA A 47 -15.90 -10.32 4.09
CA ALA A 47 -15.15 -9.08 3.84
C ALA A 47 -15.42 -8.53 2.43
N MET A 48 -15.60 -9.38 1.44
CA MET A 48 -15.95 -8.97 0.08
C MET A 48 -17.42 -8.52 -0.03
N ALA A 49 -18.35 -9.26 0.55
CA ALA A 49 -19.77 -8.93 0.55
C ALA A 49 -20.05 -7.60 1.28
N HIS A 50 -19.33 -7.33 2.37
CA HIS A 50 -19.46 -6.15 3.23
C HIS A 50 -18.20 -5.28 3.23
N SER A 51 -17.62 -5.04 2.05
CA SER A 51 -16.32 -4.34 1.95
C SER A 51 -16.33 -2.90 2.46
N GLU A 52 -17.48 -2.24 2.46
CA GLU A 52 -17.65 -0.92 3.10
C GLU A 52 -17.41 -1.00 4.62
N GLU A 53 -17.96 -2.00 5.27
CA GLU A 53 -17.79 -2.24 6.71
C GLU A 53 -16.37 -2.73 7.01
N PHE A 54 -15.83 -3.64 6.17
CA PHE A 54 -14.49 -4.15 6.32
C PHE A 54 -13.43 -3.04 6.30
N TYR A 55 -13.64 -2.02 5.46
CA TYR A 55 -12.78 -0.85 5.38
C TYR A 55 -13.37 0.40 6.02
N ALA A 56 -14.43 0.29 6.83
CA ALA A 56 -14.99 1.42 7.56
C ALA A 56 -13.97 2.01 8.53
N LEU A 57 -13.73 3.31 8.42
CA LEU A 57 -12.84 4.02 9.33
C LEU A 57 -13.67 4.53 10.52
N PRO A 58 -13.37 4.08 11.76
CA PRO A 58 -14.01 4.64 12.94
C PRO A 58 -13.63 6.12 13.13
N GLU A 59 -14.31 6.77 14.06
CA GLU A 59 -13.92 8.11 14.48
C GLU A 59 -12.56 8.06 15.19
N ILE A 60 -11.66 8.94 14.76
CA ILE A 60 -10.33 9.11 15.36
C ILE A 60 -10.23 10.56 15.84
N SER A 61 -10.10 10.75 17.15
CA SER A 61 -10.09 12.04 17.81
C SER A 61 -8.74 12.44 18.43
N ASP A 62 -7.79 11.51 18.47
CA ASP A 62 -6.52 11.63 19.19
C ASP A 62 -5.31 12.00 18.30
N PHE A 63 -5.55 12.62 17.15
CA PHE A 63 -4.46 13.11 16.30
C PHE A 63 -3.58 14.11 17.02
N GLN A 64 -2.27 13.85 17.08
CA GLN A 64 -1.27 14.73 17.67
C GLN A 64 -0.18 15.06 16.65
N LEU A 65 0.05 16.36 16.40
CA LEU A 65 1.15 16.83 15.57
C LEU A 65 2.21 17.51 16.46
N GLN A 66 3.39 16.89 16.53
CA GLN A 66 4.55 17.43 17.24
C GLN A 66 5.70 17.65 16.26
N GLY A 67 6.02 18.92 15.96
CA GLY A 67 6.94 19.24 14.88
C GLY A 67 6.42 18.76 13.52
N ASP A 68 7.12 17.84 12.89
CA ASP A 68 6.71 17.19 11.65
C ASP A 68 6.13 15.77 11.86
N GLN A 69 6.03 15.29 13.10
CA GLN A 69 5.53 13.95 13.43
C GLN A 69 4.05 14.02 13.79
N LEU A 70 3.23 13.38 12.98
CA LEU A 70 1.81 13.15 13.23
C LEU A 70 1.62 11.74 13.78
N THR A 71 0.87 11.62 14.88
CA THR A 71 0.52 10.32 15.49
C THR A 71 -0.97 10.25 15.80
N TRP A 72 -1.52 9.02 15.85
CA TRP A 72 -2.88 8.71 16.30
C TRP A 72 -3.00 7.23 16.64
N THR A 73 -3.99 6.85 17.43
CA THR A 73 -4.30 5.43 17.67
C THR A 73 -4.82 4.78 16.39
N SER A 74 -4.17 3.71 15.95
CA SER A 74 -4.61 2.96 14.78
C SER A 74 -5.98 2.30 15.01
N ALA A 75 -6.80 2.25 13.96
CA ALA A 75 -8.15 1.67 14.04
C ALA A 75 -8.16 0.16 14.33
N ILE A 76 -7.04 -0.52 14.14
CA ILE A 76 -6.87 -1.94 14.46
C ILE A 76 -5.88 -2.08 15.60
N HIS A 77 -6.31 -2.73 16.67
CA HIS A 77 -5.47 -3.12 17.80
C HIS A 77 -4.79 -4.47 17.51
N THR A 78 -3.47 -4.52 17.70
CA THR A 78 -2.65 -5.71 17.49
C THR A 78 -1.92 -6.09 18.79
N PRO A 79 -1.44 -7.33 18.94
CA PRO A 79 -0.62 -7.73 20.09
C PRO A 79 0.70 -6.92 20.23
N ALA A 80 1.19 -6.34 19.14
CA ALA A 80 2.38 -5.48 19.13
C ALA A 80 1.99 -4.03 19.49
N ALA A 81 2.25 -3.62 20.72
CA ALA A 81 1.85 -2.31 21.23
C ALA A 81 2.40 -1.15 20.37
N GLU A 82 3.64 -1.27 19.89
CA GLU A 82 4.30 -0.28 19.04
C GLU A 82 3.55 -0.06 17.73
N ASN A 83 2.94 -1.12 17.20
CA ASN A 83 2.20 -1.07 15.94
C ASN A 83 0.84 -0.34 16.08
N ASN A 84 0.30 -0.24 17.29
CA ASN A 84 -1.00 0.36 17.55
C ASN A 84 -1.00 1.89 17.53
N LEU A 85 0.17 2.52 17.55
CA LEU A 85 0.33 3.96 17.35
C LEU A 85 0.71 4.22 15.89
N ALA A 86 -0.26 4.64 15.09
CA ALA A 86 -0.03 5.04 13.71
C ALA A 86 0.80 6.33 13.66
N ARG A 87 1.66 6.43 12.63
CA ARG A 87 2.63 7.53 12.51
C ARG A 87 2.73 8.00 11.06
N ALA A 88 2.90 9.31 10.89
CA ALA A 88 3.22 9.91 9.60
C ALA A 88 4.15 11.10 9.78
N ARG A 89 4.99 11.38 8.79
CA ARG A 89 5.81 12.58 8.73
C ARG A 89 5.17 13.60 7.81
N TYR A 90 4.91 14.79 8.34
CA TYR A 90 4.21 15.85 7.65
C TYR A 90 5.16 16.89 7.06
N PHE A 91 4.99 17.20 5.80
CA PHE A 91 5.77 18.18 5.03
C PHE A 91 4.82 19.29 4.54
N PRO A 92 4.54 20.32 5.37
CA PRO A 92 3.63 21.40 5.00
C PRO A 92 4.23 22.36 4.00
N VAL A 93 3.37 22.93 3.15
CA VAL A 93 3.70 24.07 2.29
C VAL A 93 2.67 25.17 2.50
N LYS A 94 3.12 26.41 2.64
CA LYS A 94 2.23 27.57 2.64
C LYS A 94 1.77 27.88 1.21
N PRO A 95 0.46 28.14 0.98
CA PRO A 95 -0.04 28.53 -0.33
C PRO A 95 0.68 29.78 -0.83
N LYS A 96 1.18 29.76 -2.06
CA LYS A 96 1.84 30.92 -2.69
C LYS A 96 0.84 32.00 -3.12
N LYS A 97 -0.43 31.65 -3.32
CA LYS A 97 -1.52 32.58 -3.72
C LYS A 97 -2.79 32.21 -2.95
N ALA A 98 -3.49 33.22 -2.45
CA ALA A 98 -4.69 33.05 -1.64
C ALA A 98 -5.84 32.29 -2.33
N ARG A 99 -5.87 32.22 -3.67
CA ARG A 99 -6.92 31.56 -4.47
C ARG A 99 -6.54 30.17 -4.98
N GLN A 100 -5.34 29.63 -4.64
CA GLN A 100 -4.98 28.27 -5.05
C GLN A 100 -5.53 27.27 -4.03
N PRO A 101 -6.15 26.16 -4.51
CA PRO A 101 -6.62 25.11 -3.61
C PRO A 101 -5.43 24.56 -2.82
N ARG A 102 -5.64 24.36 -1.53
CA ARG A 102 -4.65 23.68 -0.68
C ARG A 102 -4.63 22.20 -1.05
N SER A 103 -3.50 21.74 -1.56
CA SER A 103 -3.34 20.38 -2.01
C SER A 103 -2.30 19.64 -1.19
N ALA A 104 -2.54 18.35 -0.92
CA ALA A 104 -1.60 17.46 -0.25
C ALA A 104 -1.55 16.08 -0.92
N VAL A 105 -0.44 15.36 -0.72
CA VAL A 105 -0.29 13.98 -1.18
C VAL A 105 0.05 13.08 0.01
N VAL A 106 -0.75 12.03 0.22
CA VAL A 106 -0.40 10.93 1.12
C VAL A 106 0.57 10.00 0.40
N VAL A 107 1.70 9.71 1.02
CA VAL A 107 2.80 8.94 0.42
C VAL A 107 3.00 7.65 1.21
N LEU A 108 2.78 6.51 0.54
CA LEU A 108 2.95 5.17 1.09
C LEU A 108 4.22 4.54 0.51
N PRO A 109 5.23 4.27 1.36
CA PRO A 109 6.48 3.69 0.90
C PRO A 109 6.37 2.19 0.57
N GLN A 110 7.44 1.64 0.01
CA GLN A 110 7.60 0.20 -0.23
C GLN A 110 7.74 -0.58 1.07
N TRP A 111 7.63 -1.92 0.96
CA TRP A 111 7.90 -2.84 2.07
C TRP A 111 9.32 -2.67 2.60
N ASN A 112 9.46 -2.72 3.91
CA ASN A 112 10.72 -2.55 4.63
C ASN A 112 11.42 -1.19 4.38
N ALA A 113 10.60 -0.15 4.14
CA ALA A 113 11.08 1.22 4.00
C ALA A 113 11.81 1.69 5.26
N GLN A 114 12.83 2.51 5.05
CA GLN A 114 13.57 3.21 6.11
C GLN A 114 12.98 4.62 6.33
N PRO A 115 13.26 5.29 7.46
CA PRO A 115 12.70 6.61 7.77
C PRO A 115 12.90 7.66 6.66
N GLU A 116 14.01 7.59 5.92
CA GLU A 116 14.30 8.52 4.81
C GLU A 116 13.73 8.07 3.45
N SER A 117 13.16 6.85 3.36
CA SER A 117 12.51 6.41 2.12
C SER A 117 11.35 7.34 1.77
N HIS A 118 11.28 7.79 0.51
CA HIS A 118 10.25 8.71 -0.02
C HIS A 118 10.25 10.14 0.53
N VAL A 119 11.17 10.52 1.43
CA VAL A 119 11.32 11.91 1.88
C VAL A 119 11.65 12.83 0.70
N GLU A 120 12.46 12.36 -0.25
CA GLU A 120 12.77 13.12 -1.47
C GLU A 120 11.50 13.38 -2.31
N ALA A 121 10.61 12.40 -2.44
CA ALA A 121 9.32 12.58 -3.12
C ALA A 121 8.46 13.64 -2.41
N CYS A 122 8.42 13.63 -1.07
CA CYS A 122 7.72 14.65 -0.29
C CYS A 122 8.31 16.06 -0.53
N ARG A 123 9.65 16.19 -0.58
CA ARG A 123 10.32 17.45 -0.90
C ARG A 123 10.04 17.94 -2.32
N ILE A 124 9.94 17.02 -3.29
CA ILE A 124 9.54 17.36 -4.67
C ILE A 124 8.10 17.88 -4.70
N PHE A 125 7.16 17.27 -3.97
CA PHE A 125 5.81 17.80 -3.81
C PHE A 125 5.82 19.20 -3.20
N ASN A 126 6.63 19.45 -2.16
CA ASN A 126 6.78 20.78 -1.57
C ASN A 126 7.32 21.80 -2.60
N PHE A 127 8.33 21.43 -3.37
CA PHE A 127 8.90 22.29 -4.41
C PHE A 127 7.85 22.73 -5.44
N ILE A 128 6.95 21.82 -5.83
CA ILE A 128 5.86 22.14 -6.75
C ILE A 128 4.61 22.68 -6.03
N GLY A 129 4.68 22.99 -4.74
CA GLY A 129 3.67 23.72 -3.95
C GLY A 129 2.52 22.87 -3.45
N MET A 130 2.74 21.58 -3.21
CA MET A 130 1.82 20.66 -2.54
C MET A 130 2.44 20.17 -1.23
N SER A 131 1.65 20.11 -0.17
CA SER A 131 2.06 19.44 1.06
C SER A 131 2.16 17.94 0.87
N ALA A 132 2.90 17.25 1.74
CA ALA A 132 2.96 15.80 1.71
C ALA A 132 2.82 15.22 3.12
N LEU A 133 2.25 14.04 3.23
CA LEU A 133 2.14 13.28 4.46
C LEU A 133 2.64 11.85 4.18
N ARG A 134 3.87 11.54 4.64
CA ARG A 134 4.48 10.22 4.47
C ARG A 134 4.06 9.32 5.61
N LEU A 135 3.29 8.29 5.29
CA LEU A 135 2.80 7.32 6.26
C LEU A 135 3.90 6.30 6.63
N THR A 136 4.02 5.98 7.92
CA THR A 136 4.76 4.80 8.38
C THR A 136 3.80 3.62 8.36
N LEU A 137 4.04 2.65 7.48
CA LEU A 137 3.20 1.46 7.35
C LEU A 137 3.23 0.60 8.64
N PRO A 138 2.21 -0.23 8.91
CA PRO A 138 2.23 -1.15 10.02
C PRO A 138 3.51 -1.99 10.08
N TYR A 139 4.03 -2.21 11.27
CA TYR A 139 5.26 -2.97 11.54
C TYR A 139 6.55 -2.40 10.93
N HIS A 140 6.54 -1.13 10.47
CA HIS A 140 7.73 -0.44 9.96
C HIS A 140 8.29 0.54 10.99
N GLU A 141 9.58 0.80 10.89
CA GLU A 141 10.25 1.85 11.66
C GLU A 141 9.95 1.74 13.18
N GLN A 142 9.39 2.80 13.79
CA GLN A 142 9.01 2.83 15.21
C GLN A 142 7.77 1.98 15.54
N ARG A 143 7.05 1.47 14.54
CA ARG A 143 5.92 0.54 14.71
C ARG A 143 6.35 -0.92 14.68
N ARG A 144 7.65 -1.18 14.48
CA ARG A 144 8.21 -2.52 14.37
C ARG A 144 8.54 -3.04 15.77
N PRO A 145 8.01 -4.21 16.17
CA PRO A 145 8.42 -4.92 17.37
C PRO A 145 9.93 -5.16 17.42
N VAL A 146 10.49 -5.10 18.63
CA VAL A 146 11.95 -5.16 18.82
C VAL A 146 12.58 -6.47 18.36
N GLU A 147 11.80 -7.57 18.40
CA GLU A 147 12.23 -8.89 17.95
C GLU A 147 12.32 -9.03 16.41
N LEU A 148 11.80 -8.05 15.66
CA LEU A 148 11.84 -8.06 14.20
C LEU A 148 12.98 -7.20 13.67
N GLN A 149 13.79 -7.76 12.79
CA GLN A 149 14.78 -6.99 12.03
C GLN A 149 14.17 -6.27 10.82
N ARG A 150 13.07 -6.82 10.28
CA ARG A 150 12.33 -6.32 9.11
C ARG A 150 10.85 -6.19 9.43
N ALA A 151 10.11 -5.53 8.55
CA ALA A 151 8.66 -5.42 8.63
C ALA A 151 7.95 -6.73 8.18
N ASP A 152 8.43 -7.87 8.66
CA ASP A 152 7.96 -9.19 8.23
C ASP A 152 6.49 -9.45 8.58
N HIS A 153 5.92 -8.71 9.55
CA HIS A 153 4.52 -8.88 9.95
C HIS A 153 3.53 -8.13 9.04
N LEU A 154 3.99 -7.24 8.13
CA LEU A 154 3.08 -6.60 7.17
C LEU A 154 2.57 -7.61 6.13
N VAL A 155 3.49 -8.37 5.54
CA VAL A 155 3.16 -9.50 4.64
C VAL A 155 4.00 -10.69 5.09
N SER A 156 3.38 -11.79 5.45
CA SER A 156 4.04 -12.92 6.06
C SER A 156 3.38 -14.25 5.70
N THR A 157 3.97 -15.35 6.14
CA THR A 157 3.42 -16.70 6.07
C THR A 157 2.32 -16.95 7.10
N ASN A 158 2.03 -15.98 7.96
CA ASN A 158 0.83 -15.97 8.80
C ASN A 158 -0.30 -15.31 7.99
N VAL A 159 -1.25 -16.14 7.52
CA VAL A 159 -2.30 -15.74 6.55
C VAL A 159 -3.21 -14.66 7.13
N GLY A 160 -3.78 -14.91 8.30
CA GLY A 160 -4.71 -13.97 8.95
C GLY A 160 -4.03 -12.67 9.39
N ARG A 161 -2.78 -12.72 9.89
CA ARG A 161 -2.02 -11.51 10.24
C ARG A 161 -1.80 -10.62 9.01
N THR A 162 -1.51 -11.21 7.86
CA THR A 162 -1.34 -10.44 6.62
C THR A 162 -2.64 -9.73 6.23
N ILE A 163 -3.80 -10.39 6.35
CA ILE A 163 -5.10 -9.74 6.13
C ILE A 163 -5.29 -8.56 7.10
N GLN A 164 -5.07 -8.78 8.40
CA GLN A 164 -5.22 -7.74 9.40
C GLN A 164 -4.28 -6.55 9.16
N SER A 165 -2.99 -6.80 8.89
CA SER A 165 -1.99 -5.74 8.73
C SER A 165 -2.18 -4.93 7.45
N MET A 166 -2.59 -5.56 6.35
CA MET A 166 -2.95 -4.86 5.11
C MET A 166 -4.22 -4.01 5.31
N ARG A 167 -5.24 -4.56 5.96
CA ARG A 167 -6.44 -3.80 6.36
C ARG A 167 -6.08 -2.60 7.25
N GLN A 168 -5.23 -2.81 8.26
CA GLN A 168 -4.72 -1.75 9.14
C GLN A 168 -4.05 -0.63 8.32
N ALA A 169 -3.19 -0.97 7.37
CA ALA A 169 -2.52 0.00 6.52
C ALA A 169 -3.51 0.83 5.68
N VAL A 170 -4.57 0.23 5.17
CA VAL A 170 -5.63 0.93 4.44
C VAL A 170 -6.39 1.89 5.37
N LEU A 171 -6.78 1.46 6.57
CA LEU A 171 -7.47 2.31 7.53
C LEU A 171 -6.59 3.47 8.02
N ASP A 172 -5.32 3.24 8.31
CA ASP A 172 -4.36 4.29 8.66
C ASP A 172 -4.18 5.29 7.51
N THR A 173 -4.22 4.82 6.26
CA THR A 173 -4.18 5.69 5.07
C THR A 173 -5.43 6.57 4.98
N ARG A 174 -6.61 6.00 5.20
CA ARG A 174 -7.88 6.75 5.23
C ARG A 174 -7.90 7.78 6.37
N ALA A 175 -7.37 7.41 7.56
CA ALA A 175 -7.20 8.33 8.68
C ALA A 175 -6.30 9.51 8.32
N ALA A 176 -5.18 9.26 7.64
CA ALA A 176 -4.27 10.30 7.15
C ALA A 176 -4.96 11.26 6.17
N VAL A 177 -5.79 10.73 5.25
CA VAL A 177 -6.60 11.56 4.33
C VAL A 177 -7.61 12.42 5.11
N ARG A 178 -8.34 11.82 6.05
CA ARG A 178 -9.31 12.54 6.90
C ARG A 178 -8.63 13.66 7.71
N TRP A 179 -7.46 13.38 8.29
CA TRP A 179 -6.70 14.41 8.98
C TRP A 179 -6.34 15.58 8.06
N LEU A 180 -5.87 15.32 6.84
CA LEU A 180 -5.58 16.38 5.86
C LEU A 180 -6.81 17.18 5.51
N LYS A 181 -7.96 16.54 5.30
CA LYS A 181 -9.23 17.24 5.05
C LYS A 181 -9.61 18.16 6.22
N ASN A 182 -9.46 17.68 7.46
CA ASN A 182 -9.71 18.48 8.67
C ASN A 182 -8.72 19.65 8.82
N GLN A 183 -7.50 19.56 8.24
CA GLN A 183 -6.55 20.68 8.13
C GLN A 183 -6.90 21.66 7.01
N GLY A 184 -8.02 21.48 6.31
CA GLY A 184 -8.50 22.35 5.23
C GLY A 184 -7.80 22.12 3.89
N TYR A 185 -7.27 20.90 3.64
CA TYR A 185 -6.82 20.52 2.29
C TYR A 185 -8.03 20.19 1.42
N GLU A 186 -8.20 20.95 0.35
CA GLU A 186 -9.32 20.80 -0.59
C GLU A 186 -9.11 19.60 -1.52
N ARG A 187 -7.85 19.37 -1.93
CA ARG A 187 -7.48 18.29 -2.84
C ARG A 187 -6.41 17.40 -2.22
N VAL A 188 -6.71 16.12 -2.12
CA VAL A 188 -5.77 15.12 -1.59
C VAL A 188 -5.47 14.09 -2.66
N GLY A 189 -4.19 13.90 -2.95
CA GLY A 189 -3.69 12.81 -3.80
C GLY A 189 -3.11 11.68 -2.97
N ILE A 190 -2.88 10.54 -3.63
CA ILE A 190 -2.20 9.40 -3.03
C ILE A 190 -1.08 8.89 -3.95
N LEU A 191 0.08 8.62 -3.37
CA LEU A 191 1.21 7.94 -4.01
C LEU A 191 1.54 6.68 -3.23
N GLY A 192 1.52 5.53 -3.89
CA GLY A 192 2.00 4.28 -3.30
C GLY A 192 3.08 3.63 -4.16
N THR A 193 4.08 3.01 -3.52
CA THR A 193 5.16 2.30 -4.19
C THR A 193 5.22 0.84 -3.72
N SER A 194 5.26 -0.12 -4.66
CA SER A 194 5.35 -1.56 -4.36
C SER A 194 4.17 -2.00 -3.48
N VAL A 195 4.37 -2.64 -2.32
CA VAL A 195 3.26 -2.97 -1.41
C VAL A 195 2.43 -1.72 -1.04
N GLY A 196 3.08 -0.57 -0.91
CA GLY A 196 2.39 0.70 -0.70
C GLY A 196 1.45 1.07 -1.84
N SER A 197 1.71 0.62 -3.08
CA SER A 197 0.79 0.84 -4.21
C SER A 197 -0.48 0.01 -4.11
N CYS A 198 -0.39 -1.23 -3.61
CA CYS A 198 -1.56 -2.08 -3.36
C CYS A 198 -2.44 -1.47 -2.24
N ILE A 199 -1.80 -1.04 -1.14
CA ILE A 199 -2.49 -0.36 -0.02
C ILE A 199 -3.13 0.95 -0.50
N ALA A 200 -2.39 1.76 -1.26
CA ALA A 200 -2.87 3.02 -1.81
C ALA A 200 -4.07 2.82 -2.74
N PHE A 201 -4.05 1.76 -3.55
CA PHE A 201 -5.18 1.43 -4.44
C PHE A 201 -6.42 1.01 -3.66
N LEU A 202 -6.27 0.17 -2.64
CA LEU A 202 -7.36 -0.22 -1.74
C LEU A 202 -7.95 0.99 -1.01
N ALA A 203 -7.09 1.88 -0.51
CA ALA A 203 -7.53 3.14 0.09
C ALA A 203 -8.25 4.03 -0.95
N PHE A 204 -7.73 4.14 -2.17
CA PHE A 204 -8.35 4.89 -3.26
C PHE A 204 -9.74 4.34 -3.63
N ALA A 205 -9.92 3.01 -3.56
CA ALA A 205 -11.20 2.35 -3.84
C ALA A 205 -12.24 2.51 -2.71
N HIS A 206 -11.84 2.95 -1.49
CA HIS A 206 -12.75 3.07 -0.33
C HIS A 206 -12.78 4.47 0.29
N GLU A 207 -11.98 5.45 -0.25
CA GLU A 207 -11.91 6.81 0.26
C GLU A 207 -12.24 7.83 -0.85
N PRO A 208 -13.46 8.39 -0.86
CA PRO A 208 -13.90 9.33 -1.90
C PRO A 208 -13.14 10.66 -1.88
N ASP A 209 -12.57 11.03 -0.74
CA ASP A 209 -11.81 12.28 -0.58
C ASP A 209 -10.44 12.27 -1.25
N ILE A 210 -9.99 11.12 -1.80
CA ILE A 210 -8.78 11.05 -2.62
C ILE A 210 -9.11 11.44 -4.06
N ASN A 211 -8.56 12.55 -4.53
CA ASN A 211 -8.89 13.15 -5.82
C ASN A 211 -8.05 12.62 -7.00
N ALA A 212 -6.85 12.10 -6.75
CA ALA A 212 -5.98 11.50 -7.76
C ALA A 212 -5.04 10.46 -7.15
N GLY A 213 -4.69 9.40 -7.92
CA GLY A 213 -3.79 8.35 -7.46
C GLY A 213 -2.64 8.08 -8.41
N THR A 214 -1.42 7.90 -7.87
CA THR A 214 -0.27 7.32 -8.59
C THR A 214 0.15 6.04 -7.90
N PHE A 215 0.18 4.95 -8.67
CA PHE A 215 0.48 3.61 -8.18
C PHE A 215 1.75 3.13 -8.88
N ASN A 216 2.85 3.17 -8.15
CA ASN A 216 4.18 2.86 -8.66
C ASN A 216 4.50 1.39 -8.36
N HIS A 217 4.78 0.58 -9.40
CA HIS A 217 4.82 -0.87 -9.33
C HIS A 217 3.52 -1.47 -8.77
N VAL A 218 2.41 -1.31 -9.48
CA VAL A 218 1.13 -1.86 -9.05
C VAL A 218 0.94 -3.30 -9.50
N SER A 219 0.39 -4.12 -8.62
CA SER A 219 -0.23 -5.40 -8.97
C SER A 219 -1.60 -5.49 -8.31
N GLY A 220 -2.54 -6.08 -9.03
CA GLY A 220 -3.90 -6.30 -8.55
C GLY A 220 -4.07 -7.53 -7.67
N TYR A 221 -3.03 -8.38 -7.55
CA TYR A 221 -3.11 -9.72 -6.96
C TYR A 221 -2.01 -9.92 -5.93
N VAL A 222 -2.31 -9.66 -4.66
CA VAL A 222 -1.32 -9.75 -3.57
C VAL A 222 -0.84 -11.18 -3.35
N ALA A 223 -1.72 -12.16 -3.45
CA ALA A 223 -1.39 -13.58 -3.32
C ALA A 223 -0.36 -14.03 -4.37
N ASP A 224 -0.58 -13.65 -5.63
CA ASP A 224 0.34 -13.99 -6.73
C ASP A 224 1.70 -13.34 -6.58
N VAL A 225 1.75 -12.08 -6.14
CA VAL A 225 3.02 -11.39 -5.84
C VAL A 225 3.76 -12.10 -4.72
N ALA A 226 3.07 -12.46 -3.64
CA ALA A 226 3.68 -13.20 -2.52
C ALA A 226 4.21 -14.56 -2.94
N TRP A 227 3.52 -15.24 -3.85
CA TRP A 227 3.87 -16.58 -4.32
C TRP A 227 4.95 -16.62 -5.40
N ARG A 228 4.94 -15.66 -6.33
CA ARG A 228 5.73 -15.70 -7.58
C ARG A 228 6.84 -14.65 -7.62
N GLY A 229 6.75 -13.61 -6.79
CA GLY A 229 7.64 -12.47 -6.81
C GLY A 229 9.06 -12.80 -6.37
N LEU A 230 10.07 -12.16 -6.97
CA LEU A 230 11.47 -12.35 -6.62
C LEU A 230 11.75 -11.99 -5.15
N SER A 231 11.24 -10.86 -4.68
CA SER A 231 11.47 -10.38 -3.31
C SER A 231 10.65 -11.09 -2.25
N THR A 232 9.72 -11.95 -2.65
CA THR A 232 8.80 -12.68 -1.75
C THR A 232 9.06 -14.19 -1.72
N ARG A 233 10.15 -14.70 -2.32
CA ARG A 233 10.49 -16.14 -2.37
C ARG A 233 10.47 -16.81 -1.00
N HIS A 234 11.01 -16.14 0.02
CA HIS A 234 11.01 -16.64 1.39
C HIS A 234 9.59 -16.87 1.96
N LEU A 235 8.58 -16.12 1.50
CA LEU A 235 7.18 -16.39 1.85
C LEU A 235 6.71 -17.67 1.18
N ARG A 236 6.99 -17.85 -0.13
CA ARG A 236 6.64 -19.09 -0.84
C ARG A 236 7.27 -20.32 -0.18
N GLU A 237 8.53 -20.21 0.26
CA GLU A 237 9.21 -21.28 0.99
C GLU A 237 8.54 -21.56 2.34
N GLY A 238 8.14 -20.52 3.08
CA GLY A 238 7.45 -20.65 4.36
C GLY A 238 6.03 -21.17 4.27
N PHE A 239 5.30 -20.91 3.17
CA PHE A 239 4.00 -21.54 2.92
C PHE A 239 4.13 -23.07 2.72
N GLY A 240 5.26 -23.53 2.15
CA GLY A 240 5.52 -24.96 1.95
C GLY A 240 4.37 -25.65 1.20
N ASN A 241 3.87 -26.73 1.80
CA ASN A 241 2.74 -27.51 1.29
C ASN A 241 1.45 -27.33 2.13
N HIS A 242 1.40 -26.31 3.01
CA HIS A 242 0.25 -26.09 3.89
C HIS A 242 -0.97 -25.54 3.15
N LEU A 243 -0.76 -24.80 2.05
CA LEU A 243 -1.81 -24.28 1.19
C LEU A 243 -1.32 -24.17 -0.26
N THR A 244 -2.27 -24.03 -1.19
CA THR A 244 -1.99 -23.77 -2.62
C THR A 244 -2.09 -22.29 -2.94
N LEU A 245 -1.63 -21.90 -4.15
CA LEU A 245 -1.81 -20.52 -4.63
C LEU A 245 -3.28 -20.14 -4.77
N GLU A 246 -4.10 -21.09 -5.22
CA GLU A 246 -5.55 -20.89 -5.39
C GLU A 246 -6.23 -20.59 -4.05
N GLN A 247 -5.88 -21.35 -3.00
CA GLN A 247 -6.35 -21.10 -1.65
C GLN A 247 -5.87 -19.72 -1.13
N LEU A 248 -4.59 -19.38 -1.35
CA LEU A 248 -4.07 -18.08 -0.94
C LEU A 248 -4.77 -16.91 -1.68
N ARG A 249 -5.10 -17.09 -2.98
CA ARG A 249 -5.89 -16.12 -3.74
C ARG A 249 -7.26 -15.89 -3.11
N GLU A 250 -7.95 -16.98 -2.76
CA GLU A 250 -9.25 -16.94 -2.10
C GLU A 250 -9.18 -16.19 -0.78
N TYR A 251 -8.24 -16.55 0.11
CA TYR A 251 -8.11 -15.93 1.43
C TYR A 251 -7.70 -14.46 1.37
N TRP A 252 -6.85 -14.07 0.41
CA TRP A 252 -6.33 -12.71 0.26
C TRP A 252 -7.07 -11.86 -0.79
N THR A 253 -8.24 -12.32 -1.25
CA THR A 253 -9.12 -11.52 -2.12
C THR A 253 -9.44 -10.15 -1.50
N PRO A 254 -9.81 -10.04 -0.20
CA PRO A 254 -10.16 -8.74 0.40
C PRO A 254 -9.01 -7.74 0.48
N ILE A 255 -7.76 -8.18 0.39
CA ILE A 255 -6.58 -7.31 0.42
C ILE A 255 -5.90 -7.17 -0.94
N SER A 256 -6.53 -7.65 -2.01
CA SER A 256 -6.06 -7.55 -3.40
C SER A 256 -6.80 -6.41 -4.13
N PRO A 257 -6.10 -5.55 -4.90
CA PRO A 257 -6.70 -4.40 -5.60
C PRO A 257 -7.75 -4.72 -6.65
N VAL A 258 -7.52 -5.74 -7.51
CA VAL A 258 -8.40 -6.03 -8.67
C VAL A 258 -9.85 -6.27 -8.29
N PRO A 259 -10.20 -7.03 -7.23
CA PRO A 259 -11.59 -7.24 -6.83
C PRO A 259 -12.40 -5.97 -6.55
N PHE A 260 -11.73 -4.82 -6.36
CA PHE A 260 -12.36 -3.54 -6.05
C PHE A 260 -12.34 -2.53 -7.22
N ILE A 261 -11.89 -2.94 -8.40
CA ILE A 261 -11.86 -2.06 -9.58
C ILE A 261 -13.26 -1.62 -9.99
N ASP A 262 -14.26 -2.48 -9.90
CA ASP A 262 -15.67 -2.19 -10.23
C ASP A 262 -16.32 -1.15 -9.33
N ARG A 263 -15.73 -0.86 -8.16
CA ARG A 263 -16.19 0.18 -7.24
C ARG A 263 -15.82 1.59 -7.72
N LEU A 264 -14.70 1.72 -8.40
CA LEU A 264 -14.14 3.03 -8.75
C LEU A 264 -15.09 3.91 -9.60
N PRO A 265 -15.80 3.38 -10.61
CA PRO A 265 -16.81 4.17 -11.33
C PRO A 265 -17.94 4.68 -10.43
N LYS A 266 -18.35 3.87 -9.45
CA LYS A 266 -19.44 4.23 -8.50
C LYS A 266 -19.04 5.34 -7.54
N MET A 267 -17.75 5.48 -7.24
CA MET A 267 -17.20 6.52 -6.37
C MET A 267 -16.78 7.81 -7.12
N GLY A 268 -17.06 7.89 -8.40
CA GLY A 268 -16.66 8.98 -9.27
C GLY A 268 -15.34 8.69 -9.98
N LEU A 269 -15.29 9.02 -11.27
CA LEU A 269 -14.11 8.81 -12.11
C LEU A 269 -12.98 9.77 -11.71
N ARG A 270 -12.00 9.25 -10.96
CA ARG A 270 -10.85 10.01 -10.49
C ARG A 270 -9.60 9.61 -11.26
N PRO A 271 -8.74 10.57 -11.66
CA PRO A 271 -7.54 10.29 -12.45
C PRO A 271 -6.57 9.38 -11.71
N MET A 272 -6.07 8.38 -12.44
CA MET A 272 -5.10 7.40 -11.94
C MET A 272 -3.91 7.31 -12.90
N ARG A 273 -2.71 7.10 -12.33
CA ARG A 273 -1.51 6.75 -13.08
C ARG A 273 -0.91 5.47 -12.53
N PHE A 274 -0.69 4.50 -13.42
CA PHE A 274 0.14 3.32 -13.13
C PHE A 274 1.53 3.54 -13.71
N ILE A 275 2.58 3.33 -12.90
CA ILE A 275 3.96 3.32 -13.35
C ILE A 275 4.45 1.89 -13.21
N ALA A 276 4.83 1.28 -14.32
CA ALA A 276 5.23 -0.11 -14.41
C ALA A 276 6.66 -0.25 -14.95
N ALA A 277 7.40 -1.23 -14.46
CA ALA A 277 8.75 -1.53 -14.90
C ALA A 277 8.75 -2.74 -15.84
N ARG A 278 9.34 -2.60 -17.05
CA ARG A 278 9.35 -3.65 -18.08
C ARG A 278 10.13 -4.91 -17.71
N TYR A 279 10.98 -4.83 -16.68
CA TYR A 279 11.82 -5.95 -16.24
C TYR A 279 11.58 -6.28 -14.76
N ASP A 280 10.38 -6.01 -14.26
CA ASP A 280 9.99 -6.31 -12.89
C ASP A 280 9.94 -7.83 -12.68
N LEU A 281 10.69 -8.30 -11.69
CA LEU A 281 10.69 -9.69 -11.25
C LEU A 281 10.00 -9.87 -9.89
N THR A 282 9.72 -8.76 -9.21
CA THR A 282 9.01 -8.77 -7.92
C THR A 282 7.51 -8.72 -8.13
N PHE A 283 7.05 -7.84 -9.04
CA PHE A 283 5.67 -7.80 -9.51
C PHE A 283 5.64 -8.36 -10.94
N PRO A 284 5.33 -9.66 -11.13
CA PRO A 284 5.33 -10.30 -12.42
C PRO A 284 4.52 -9.53 -13.46
N LEU A 285 5.07 -9.40 -14.68
CA LEU A 285 4.51 -8.53 -15.72
C LEU A 285 3.12 -8.92 -16.17
N ASP A 286 2.80 -10.22 -16.20
CA ASP A 286 1.48 -10.71 -16.52
C ASP A 286 0.43 -10.13 -15.55
N LEU A 287 0.71 -10.10 -14.24
CA LEU A 287 -0.17 -9.52 -13.24
C LEU A 287 -0.37 -8.01 -13.42
N THR A 288 0.70 -7.31 -13.83
CA THR A 288 0.62 -5.88 -14.15
C THR A 288 -0.25 -5.65 -15.40
N HIS A 289 -0.07 -6.47 -16.44
CA HIS A 289 -0.88 -6.39 -17.66
C HIS A 289 -2.36 -6.69 -17.37
N ASP A 290 -2.65 -7.71 -16.56
CA ASP A 290 -4.01 -8.06 -16.17
C ASP A 290 -4.69 -6.93 -15.37
N THR A 291 -3.95 -6.33 -14.42
CA THR A 291 -4.45 -5.17 -13.66
C THR A 291 -4.77 -3.98 -14.56
N ILE A 292 -3.92 -3.69 -15.55
CA ILE A 292 -4.14 -2.63 -16.53
C ILE A 292 -5.34 -2.96 -17.43
N ALA A 293 -5.46 -4.21 -17.89
CA ALA A 293 -6.56 -4.68 -18.74
C ALA A 293 -7.89 -4.56 -17.99
N GLU A 294 -7.92 -4.94 -16.70
CA GLU A 294 -9.10 -4.83 -15.87
C GLU A 294 -9.54 -3.37 -15.69
N ALA A 295 -8.59 -2.48 -15.35
CA ALA A 295 -8.89 -1.06 -15.23
C ALA A 295 -9.43 -0.43 -16.53
N LYS A 296 -8.90 -0.85 -17.69
CA LYS A 296 -9.39 -0.42 -19.01
C LYS A 296 -10.79 -0.97 -19.31
N ARG A 297 -11.07 -2.21 -18.95
CA ARG A 297 -12.40 -2.83 -19.12
C ARG A 297 -13.49 -2.04 -18.39
N HIS A 298 -13.16 -1.50 -17.21
CA HIS A 298 -14.02 -0.61 -16.44
C HIS A 298 -13.95 0.86 -16.87
N GLN A 299 -13.30 1.18 -18.00
CA GLN A 299 -13.19 2.52 -18.58
C GLN A 299 -12.66 3.59 -17.59
N LEU A 300 -11.77 3.18 -16.68
CA LEU A 300 -11.20 4.10 -15.70
C LEU A 300 -10.28 5.13 -16.36
N PRO A 301 -10.20 6.36 -15.85
CA PRO A 301 -9.32 7.41 -16.35
C PRO A 301 -7.85 7.11 -15.98
N LEU A 302 -7.32 6.05 -16.57
CA LEU A 302 -6.00 5.49 -16.31
C LEU A 302 -4.97 5.96 -17.34
N ASP A 303 -3.88 6.56 -16.85
CA ASP A 303 -2.65 6.82 -17.59
C ASP A 303 -1.58 5.78 -17.18
N VAL A 304 -0.97 5.13 -18.17
CA VAL A 304 0.03 4.07 -17.93
C VAL A 304 1.40 4.51 -18.44
N VAL A 305 2.38 4.47 -17.55
CA VAL A 305 3.79 4.77 -17.86
C VAL A 305 4.62 3.51 -17.71
N TRP A 306 5.30 3.10 -18.78
CA TRP A 306 6.24 1.98 -18.78
C TRP A 306 7.69 2.50 -18.75
N LEU A 307 8.46 2.07 -17.74
CA LEU A 307 9.87 2.38 -17.62
C LEU A 307 10.72 1.15 -17.95
N SER A 308 11.85 1.37 -18.66
CA SER A 308 12.76 0.27 -19.07
C SER A 308 13.74 -0.11 -17.96
N CYS A 309 13.21 -0.32 -16.75
CA CYS A 309 13.92 -0.76 -15.53
C CYS A 309 13.19 -1.98 -14.93
N GLY A 310 13.68 -2.49 -13.81
CA GLY A 310 13.00 -3.46 -12.97
C GLY A 310 12.62 -2.86 -11.63
N HIS A 311 12.15 -3.67 -10.70
CA HIS A 311 11.65 -3.25 -9.39
C HIS A 311 12.71 -2.54 -8.54
N TYR A 312 13.89 -3.13 -8.42
CA TYR A 312 15.01 -2.55 -7.66
C TYR A 312 15.73 -1.46 -8.44
N THR A 313 15.91 -1.65 -9.75
CA THR A 313 16.65 -0.70 -10.58
C THR A 313 15.89 0.59 -10.88
N MET A 314 14.60 0.68 -10.52
CA MET A 314 13.85 1.94 -10.52
C MET A 314 14.51 2.99 -9.61
N ALA A 315 15.11 2.59 -8.50
CA ALA A 315 15.82 3.48 -7.59
C ALA A 315 17.15 4.05 -8.14
N ALA A 316 17.63 3.53 -9.28
CA ALA A 316 18.86 3.99 -9.92
C ALA A 316 18.61 5.07 -10.98
N MET A 317 19.64 5.94 -11.19
CA MET A 317 19.59 6.92 -12.28
C MET A 317 19.70 6.22 -13.65
N PRO A 318 19.02 6.67 -14.68
CA PRO A 318 18.14 7.86 -14.73
C PRO A 318 16.70 7.59 -14.30
N TRP A 319 16.33 6.33 -14.02
CA TRP A 319 14.95 5.91 -13.80
C TRP A 319 14.30 6.59 -12.61
N LYS A 320 15.04 6.76 -11.52
CA LYS A 320 14.60 7.49 -10.33
C LYS A 320 14.14 8.91 -10.66
N ALA A 321 14.90 9.63 -11.49
CA ALA A 321 14.54 11.00 -11.89
C ALA A 321 13.34 11.05 -12.83
N ILE A 322 13.26 10.10 -13.79
CA ILE A 322 12.13 9.99 -14.72
C ILE A 322 10.85 9.65 -13.95
N ASP A 323 10.92 8.69 -13.03
CA ASP A 323 9.81 8.28 -12.17
C ASP A 323 9.29 9.47 -11.36
N ALA A 324 10.18 10.14 -10.62
CA ALA A 324 9.85 11.32 -9.83
C ALA A 324 9.20 12.43 -10.66
N TRP A 325 9.71 12.69 -11.86
CA TRP A 325 9.13 13.67 -12.78
C TRP A 325 7.72 13.26 -13.26
N LYS A 326 7.54 11.99 -13.61
CA LYS A 326 6.22 11.44 -14.02
C LYS A 326 5.20 11.57 -12.88
N ILE A 327 5.58 11.22 -11.66
CA ILE A 327 4.74 11.35 -10.46
C ILE A 327 4.37 12.83 -10.23
N ALA A 328 5.38 13.71 -10.16
CA ALA A 328 5.18 15.12 -9.86
C ALA A 328 4.30 15.84 -10.88
N THR A 329 4.53 15.60 -12.18
CA THR A 329 3.75 16.23 -13.26
C THR A 329 2.30 15.78 -13.26
N PHE A 330 2.02 14.50 -12.99
CA PHE A 330 0.67 13.98 -12.86
C PHE A 330 -0.08 14.60 -11.68
N MET A 331 0.52 14.55 -10.48
CA MET A 331 -0.09 15.12 -9.29
C MET A 331 -0.34 16.62 -9.44
N ARG A 332 0.62 17.36 -10.02
CA ARG A 332 0.46 18.79 -10.29
C ARG A 332 -0.70 19.07 -11.25
N LYS A 333 -0.89 18.25 -12.27
CA LYS A 333 -1.98 18.41 -13.26
C LYS A 333 -3.36 18.24 -12.62
N HIS A 334 -3.50 17.31 -11.67
CA HIS A 334 -4.81 16.88 -11.17
C HIS A 334 -5.17 17.43 -9.78
N LEU A 335 -4.19 17.99 -9.06
CA LEU A 335 -4.40 18.53 -7.71
C LEU A 335 -4.22 20.06 -7.61
N ARG A 336 -3.90 20.72 -8.71
CA ARG A 336 -3.69 22.19 -8.70
C ARG A 336 -4.65 22.92 -9.62
#